data_6564e8c20e7b67526dd39bce6e72aae9
#
_entry.id   6564e8c20e7b67526dd39bce6e72aae9
#
_cell.length_a   1.000
_cell.length_b   1.000
_cell.length_c   1.000
_cell.angle_alpha   90.00
_cell.angle_beta   90.00
_cell.angle_gamma   90.00
#
_symmetry.space_group_name_H-M   'P 1'
#
loop_
_entity.id
_entity.type
_entity.pdbx_description
1 polymer ?
#
loop_
_entity_poly.entity_id
_entity_poly.type
_entity_poly.pdbx_seq_one_letter_code
_entity_poly.pdbx_strand_id
1 'polypeptide(L)'
;MPWEISYYQTPHNSQAQPFTYAALTQIVKLTPFLSGEAIQILLTNSYGNHPLTFSGLWLSRDSAFKDAVRITKDQQTAFIIPAGQALGMDPIAFKVEAGQPLYFCLRATTPQTYVDVASTYDPSLVNAALSGRSTALPQLTARWQQRKSWFNLAGFRVWRAKQAPLVELAGDSLIETGMVPAAVGRHLLTEFLDQVALINTAISGSQLLRDATATTPLLATFGDSLLHRVAHSPWRPKVMVASTGGNDLLIPPLAGQPLPTIKELQTGFMELDRLVAQNGGALLVPTLGPKRTSQAAYGAGQARANLLRTELNQWLLTQPYAVDVTSSLADEAGYLAADCDFGDNLHLSPYGGQQLAQAMFARLDQILQNE
;
A
#
# COMPACT_ATOMS: atom_id res chain seq x y z
N MET A 1 11.92 -20.02 -16.41
CA MET A 1 12.05 -18.97 -15.39
C MET A 1 10.73 -18.23 -15.28
N PRO A 2 10.15 -18.08 -14.10
CA PRO A 2 8.89 -17.33 -13.92
C PRO A 2 9.14 -15.82 -13.83
N TRP A 3 8.08 -15.06 -14.07
CA TRP A 3 7.99 -13.66 -13.72
C TRP A 3 7.54 -13.54 -12.26
N GLU A 4 8.38 -12.95 -11.40
CA GLU A 4 8.11 -12.72 -9.97
C GLU A 4 7.86 -11.24 -9.72
N ILE A 5 6.86 -10.93 -8.89
CA ILE A 5 6.63 -9.56 -8.46
C ILE A 5 7.78 -9.11 -7.56
N SER A 6 8.39 -7.97 -7.86
CA SER A 6 9.48 -7.42 -7.05
C SER A 6 9.07 -6.20 -6.25
N TYR A 7 8.07 -5.47 -6.74
CA TYR A 7 7.40 -4.38 -6.04
C TYR A 7 5.99 -4.22 -6.61
N TYR A 8 5.01 -4.03 -5.74
CA TYR A 8 3.65 -3.67 -6.13
C TYR A 8 2.95 -2.87 -5.02
N GLN A 9 2.23 -1.85 -5.43
CA GLN A 9 1.31 -1.11 -4.56
C GLN A 9 -0.02 -0.93 -5.29
N THR A 10 -1.10 -1.40 -4.65
CA THR A 10 -2.45 -1.18 -5.15
C THR A 10 -2.78 0.31 -5.12
N PRO A 11 -3.24 0.91 -6.21
CA PRO A 11 -3.77 2.26 -6.16
C PRO A 11 -5.11 2.28 -5.43
N HIS A 12 -5.41 3.38 -4.77
CA HIS A 12 -6.76 3.65 -4.28
C HIS A 12 -7.59 4.40 -5.33
N ASN A 13 -8.91 4.30 -5.22
CA ASN A 13 -9.87 4.94 -6.12
C ASN A 13 -10.08 6.41 -5.73
N SER A 14 -9.63 7.35 -6.56
CA SER A 14 -9.85 8.79 -6.40
C SER A 14 -10.90 9.36 -7.35
N GLN A 15 -11.81 8.57 -7.90
CA GLN A 15 -12.86 9.08 -8.81
C GLN A 15 -13.70 10.21 -8.21
N ALA A 16 -13.95 10.15 -6.90
CA ALA A 16 -14.71 11.18 -6.19
C ALA A 16 -13.90 12.46 -5.92
N GLN A 17 -12.57 12.41 -6.01
CA GLN A 17 -11.63 13.52 -5.84
C GLN A 17 -10.49 13.40 -6.84
N PRO A 18 -10.75 13.57 -8.15
CA PRO A 18 -9.79 13.31 -9.21
C PRO A 18 -8.72 14.40 -9.30
N PHE A 19 -7.58 14.04 -9.88
CA PHE A 19 -6.46 14.94 -10.13
C PHE A 19 -6.34 15.25 -11.61
N THR A 20 -6.50 16.52 -12.00
CA THR A 20 -6.42 16.96 -13.39
C THR A 20 -5.16 17.79 -13.64
N TYR A 21 -4.42 17.44 -14.68
CA TYR A 21 -3.23 18.17 -15.15
C TYR A 21 -3.31 18.43 -16.63
N ALA A 22 -2.90 19.64 -17.06
CA ALA A 22 -2.77 20.00 -18.49
C ALA A 22 -1.64 19.21 -19.17
N ALA A 23 -0.59 18.91 -18.42
CA ALA A 23 0.48 17.99 -18.75
C ALA A 23 1.07 17.46 -17.45
N LEU A 24 1.62 16.25 -17.46
CA LEU A 24 2.23 15.65 -16.28
C LEU A 24 3.55 14.97 -16.64
N THR A 25 4.57 15.24 -15.87
CA THR A 25 5.76 14.40 -15.78
C THR A 25 5.93 14.00 -14.33
N GLN A 26 5.96 12.69 -14.05
CA GLN A 26 6.22 12.19 -12.70
C GLN A 26 7.45 11.30 -12.70
N ILE A 27 8.24 11.38 -11.65
CA ILE A 27 9.35 10.48 -11.36
C ILE A 27 9.00 9.73 -10.09
N VAL A 28 9.04 8.42 -10.14
CA VAL A 28 8.79 7.55 -8.99
C VAL A 28 10.03 6.72 -8.74
N LYS A 29 10.59 6.79 -7.53
CA LYS A 29 11.63 5.89 -7.03
C LYS A 29 10.94 4.68 -6.40
N LEU A 30 11.29 3.49 -6.81
CA LEU A 30 10.85 2.24 -6.19
C LEU A 30 12.08 1.39 -5.87
N THR A 31 12.09 0.77 -4.69
CA THR A 31 13.17 -0.15 -4.30
C THR A 31 12.72 -1.58 -4.54
N PRO A 32 13.41 -2.35 -5.40
CA PRO A 32 13.11 -3.76 -5.65
C PRO A 32 13.40 -4.63 -4.43
N PHE A 33 12.57 -5.64 -4.21
CA PHE A 33 12.80 -6.68 -3.21
C PHE A 33 13.46 -7.93 -3.80
N LEU A 34 13.32 -8.13 -5.11
CA LEU A 34 13.88 -9.25 -5.84
C LEU A 34 14.75 -8.77 -6.98
N SER A 35 15.88 -9.48 -7.20
CA SER A 35 16.75 -9.32 -8.35
C SER A 35 16.22 -10.10 -9.56
N GLY A 36 16.62 -9.68 -10.77
CA GLY A 36 16.29 -10.38 -12.01
C GLY A 36 17.03 -9.84 -13.22
N GLU A 37 17.04 -10.60 -14.30
CA GLU A 37 17.76 -10.28 -15.54
C GLU A 37 16.94 -9.46 -16.53
N ALA A 38 15.62 -9.44 -16.34
CA ALA A 38 14.68 -8.63 -17.12
C ALA A 38 13.60 -8.03 -16.20
N ILE A 39 12.98 -6.95 -16.65
CA ILE A 39 11.92 -6.25 -15.94
C ILE A 39 10.69 -6.06 -16.82
N GLN A 40 9.51 -6.14 -16.22
CA GLN A 40 8.25 -5.71 -16.82
C GLN A 40 7.51 -4.77 -15.88
N ILE A 41 7.23 -3.56 -16.34
CA ILE A 41 6.56 -2.51 -15.58
C ILE A 41 5.05 -2.71 -15.66
N LEU A 42 4.36 -2.48 -14.54
CA LEU A 42 2.92 -2.61 -14.39
C LEU A 42 2.29 -1.24 -14.20
N LEU A 43 1.42 -0.88 -15.12
CA LEU A 43 0.65 0.36 -15.08
C LEU A 43 -0.84 0.06 -14.87
N THR A 44 -1.58 1.04 -14.37
CA THR A 44 -3.00 0.87 -14.04
C THR A 44 -3.82 2.11 -14.42
N ASN A 45 -5.05 1.90 -14.82
CA ASN A 45 -6.14 2.87 -14.95
C ASN A 45 -7.44 2.15 -14.54
N SER A 46 -7.35 1.31 -13.51
CA SER A 46 -8.41 0.38 -13.10
C SER A 46 -9.68 1.09 -12.66
N TYR A 47 -9.54 2.27 -12.08
CA TYR A 47 -10.65 3.12 -11.66
C TYR A 47 -10.97 4.21 -12.68
N GLY A 48 -10.18 4.36 -13.74
CA GLY A 48 -10.42 5.36 -14.77
C GLY A 48 -11.65 5.06 -15.61
N ASN A 49 -12.45 6.10 -15.89
CA ASN A 49 -13.60 6.06 -16.79
C ASN A 49 -13.27 6.59 -18.20
N HIS A 50 -12.05 7.08 -18.40
CA HIS A 50 -11.50 7.53 -19.68
C HIS A 50 -10.12 6.93 -19.92
N PRO A 51 -9.71 6.69 -21.17
CA PRO A 51 -8.35 6.25 -21.46
C PRO A 51 -7.33 7.33 -21.10
N LEU A 52 -6.15 6.91 -20.68
CA LEU A 52 -5.01 7.79 -20.38
C LEU A 52 -3.93 7.61 -21.45
N THR A 53 -3.47 8.73 -22.03
CA THR A 53 -2.43 8.73 -23.05
C THR A 53 -1.11 9.22 -22.48
N PHE A 54 -0.05 8.43 -22.67
CA PHE A 54 1.29 8.77 -22.25
C PHE A 54 2.23 8.89 -23.45
N SER A 55 3.05 9.93 -23.45
CA SER A 55 4.05 10.17 -24.49
C SER A 55 5.35 9.42 -24.26
N GLY A 56 5.53 8.80 -23.10
CA GLY A 56 6.66 7.95 -22.81
C GLY A 56 6.79 7.52 -21.34
N LEU A 57 7.51 6.42 -21.18
CA LEU A 57 7.96 5.88 -19.91
C LEU A 57 9.46 5.58 -20.02
N TRP A 58 10.22 5.99 -19.02
CA TRP A 58 11.66 5.72 -18.91
C TRP A 58 11.97 5.04 -17.59
N LEU A 59 12.97 4.17 -17.62
CA LEU A 59 13.53 3.47 -16.48
C LEU A 59 15.01 3.82 -16.37
N SER A 60 15.51 4.04 -15.15
CA SER A 60 16.92 4.33 -14.87
C SER A 60 17.32 3.80 -13.49
N ARG A 61 18.60 3.50 -13.30
CA ARG A 61 19.21 3.31 -11.96
C ARG A 61 19.72 4.63 -11.38
N ASP A 62 19.87 5.65 -12.22
CA ASP A 62 20.32 6.97 -11.83
C ASP A 62 19.16 7.97 -11.73
N SER A 63 19.08 8.68 -10.62
CA SER A 63 18.06 9.71 -10.39
C SER A 63 18.11 10.88 -11.40
N ALA A 64 19.25 11.08 -12.06
CA ALA A 64 19.42 12.04 -13.14
C ALA A 64 19.15 11.46 -14.53
N PHE A 65 18.71 10.18 -14.60
CA PHE A 65 18.36 9.46 -15.83
C PHE A 65 19.48 9.41 -16.90
N LYS A 66 20.76 9.35 -16.47
CA LYS A 66 21.91 9.27 -17.39
C LYS A 66 21.96 7.95 -18.15
N ASP A 67 21.49 6.85 -17.53
CA ASP A 67 21.41 5.50 -18.09
C ASP A 67 19.97 5.15 -18.53
N ALA A 68 19.12 6.13 -18.81
CA ALA A 68 17.70 5.94 -19.06
C ALA A 68 17.42 5.02 -20.26
N VAL A 69 16.62 3.99 -20.02
CA VAL A 69 16.06 3.12 -21.05
C VAL A 69 14.60 3.48 -21.26
N ARG A 70 14.20 3.63 -22.54
CA ARG A 70 12.84 3.91 -22.90
C ARG A 70 12.04 2.61 -22.93
N ILE A 71 10.91 2.61 -22.24
CA ILE A 71 9.99 1.48 -22.16
C ILE A 71 8.90 1.64 -23.21
N THR A 72 8.53 0.53 -23.84
CA THR A 72 7.49 0.49 -24.88
C THR A 72 6.28 -0.33 -24.45
N LYS A 73 5.19 -0.15 -25.20
CA LYS A 73 4.03 -1.03 -25.21
C LYS A 73 3.74 -1.39 -26.66
N ASP A 74 3.77 -2.68 -26.97
CA ASP A 74 3.62 -3.17 -28.35
C ASP A 74 4.61 -2.48 -29.32
N GLN A 75 5.88 -2.33 -28.85
CA GLN A 75 6.99 -1.64 -29.55
C GLN A 75 6.77 -0.14 -29.78
N GLN A 76 5.68 0.44 -29.27
CA GLN A 76 5.41 1.86 -29.35
C GLN A 76 5.86 2.58 -28.08
N THR A 77 6.50 3.74 -28.25
CA THR A 77 7.00 4.57 -27.13
C THR A 77 5.92 5.47 -26.53
N ALA A 78 4.90 5.83 -27.31
CA ALA A 78 3.67 6.43 -26.80
C ALA A 78 2.61 5.33 -26.70
N PHE A 79 1.80 5.36 -25.65
CA PHE A 79 0.83 4.31 -25.39
C PHE A 79 -0.41 4.85 -24.69
N ILE A 80 -1.45 4.04 -24.70
CA ILE A 80 -2.73 4.32 -24.03
C ILE A 80 -2.99 3.25 -22.98
N ILE A 81 -3.41 3.66 -21.80
CA ILE A 81 -4.00 2.76 -20.80
C ILE A 81 -5.52 2.90 -20.92
N PRO A 82 -6.24 1.89 -21.43
CA PRO A 82 -7.69 1.97 -21.53
C PRO A 82 -8.37 2.17 -20.18
N ALA A 83 -9.56 2.74 -20.19
CA ALA A 83 -10.39 2.88 -18.99
C ALA A 83 -10.67 1.49 -18.36
N GLY A 84 -10.63 1.40 -17.05
CA GLY A 84 -10.91 0.16 -16.30
C GLY A 84 -9.85 -0.92 -16.44
N GLN A 85 -8.65 -0.64 -16.97
CA GLN A 85 -7.64 -1.66 -17.25
C GLN A 85 -6.30 -1.42 -16.55
N ALA A 86 -5.57 -2.52 -16.35
CA ALA A 86 -4.16 -2.52 -16.02
C ALA A 86 -3.35 -3.05 -17.22
N LEU A 87 -2.12 -2.57 -17.37
CA LEU A 87 -1.22 -2.96 -18.46
C LEU A 87 0.12 -3.47 -17.93
N GLY A 88 0.60 -4.60 -18.49
CA GLY A 88 2.03 -4.90 -18.50
C GLY A 88 2.68 -4.25 -19.72
N MET A 89 3.74 -3.47 -19.50
CA MET A 89 4.58 -2.93 -20.57
C MET A 89 5.37 -4.04 -21.25
N ASP A 90 5.99 -3.76 -22.41
CA ASP A 90 6.89 -4.74 -23.02
C ASP A 90 8.03 -5.06 -22.04
N PRO A 91 8.36 -6.34 -21.83
CA PRO A 91 9.50 -6.71 -21.01
C PRO A 91 10.81 -6.32 -21.69
N ILE A 92 11.78 -5.88 -20.90
CA ILE A 92 13.11 -5.54 -21.41
C ILE A 92 14.20 -6.28 -20.63
N ALA A 93 15.30 -6.60 -21.32
CA ALA A 93 16.52 -7.05 -20.68
C ALA A 93 17.11 -5.86 -19.89
N PHE A 94 17.02 -5.94 -18.57
CA PHE A 94 17.47 -4.90 -17.66
C PHE A 94 17.72 -5.55 -16.30
N LYS A 95 18.99 -5.64 -15.92
CA LYS A 95 19.39 -6.24 -14.65
C LYS A 95 18.85 -5.41 -13.49
N VAL A 96 18.05 -6.04 -12.64
CA VAL A 96 17.51 -5.47 -11.40
C VAL A 96 18.26 -6.12 -10.24
N GLU A 97 18.65 -5.33 -9.26
CA GLU A 97 19.30 -5.79 -8.04
C GLU A 97 18.44 -5.41 -6.82
N ALA A 98 18.13 -6.40 -5.98
CA ALA A 98 17.35 -6.19 -4.77
C ALA A 98 18.03 -5.13 -3.87
N GLY A 99 17.22 -4.23 -3.32
CA GLY A 99 17.69 -3.12 -2.48
C GLY A 99 18.26 -1.92 -3.25
N GLN A 100 18.52 -2.03 -4.56
CA GLN A 100 19.05 -0.92 -5.37
C GLN A 100 17.88 -0.16 -6.02
N PRO A 101 17.69 1.13 -5.72
CA PRO A 101 16.52 1.86 -6.20
C PRO A 101 16.48 1.99 -7.72
N LEU A 102 15.29 1.93 -8.27
CA LEU A 102 14.97 2.21 -9.67
C LEU A 102 14.13 3.48 -9.76
N TYR A 103 14.33 4.24 -10.82
CA TYR A 103 13.63 5.49 -11.12
C TYR A 103 12.81 5.34 -12.37
N PHE A 104 11.51 5.61 -12.26
CA PHE A 104 10.54 5.53 -13.36
C PHE A 104 10.06 6.94 -13.68
N CYS A 105 10.17 7.35 -14.93
CA CYS A 105 9.61 8.61 -15.38
C CYS A 105 8.47 8.38 -16.35
N LEU A 106 7.27 8.76 -15.96
CA LEU A 106 6.05 8.67 -16.77
C LEU A 106 5.62 10.06 -17.20
N ARG A 107 5.36 10.25 -18.51
CA ARG A 107 5.08 11.56 -19.09
C ARG A 107 3.80 11.56 -19.93
N ALA A 108 2.94 12.55 -19.66
CA ALA A 108 1.78 12.89 -20.47
C ALA A 108 1.89 14.34 -20.94
N THR A 109 1.52 14.60 -22.19
CA THR A 109 1.63 15.94 -22.84
C THR A 109 0.29 16.56 -23.14
N THR A 110 -0.79 15.85 -22.88
CA THR A 110 -2.17 16.29 -23.10
C THR A 110 -2.93 16.39 -21.77
N PRO A 111 -3.92 17.29 -21.67
CA PRO A 111 -4.77 17.36 -20.49
C PRO A 111 -5.51 16.06 -20.25
N GLN A 112 -5.43 15.55 -19.00
CA GLN A 112 -6.17 14.36 -18.59
C GLN A 112 -6.33 14.29 -17.07
N THR A 113 -7.21 13.40 -16.63
CA THR A 113 -7.61 13.25 -15.23
C THR A 113 -7.19 11.88 -14.71
N TYR A 114 -6.52 11.87 -13.58
CA TYR A 114 -5.96 10.67 -12.92
C TYR A 114 -6.78 10.32 -11.70
N VAL A 115 -7.10 9.05 -11.53
CA VAL A 115 -7.92 8.53 -10.43
C VAL A 115 -7.31 7.30 -9.75
N ASP A 116 -6.36 6.64 -10.40
CA ASP A 116 -5.56 5.57 -9.78
C ASP A 116 -4.38 6.21 -9.07
N VAL A 117 -4.42 6.31 -7.75
CA VAL A 117 -3.45 7.02 -6.92
C VAL A 117 -2.80 6.06 -5.94
N ALA A 118 -1.49 6.06 -5.88
CA ALA A 118 -0.73 5.44 -4.80
C ALA A 118 0.01 6.51 -3.99
N SER A 119 0.27 6.25 -2.72
CA SER A 119 0.91 7.23 -1.83
C SER A 119 1.91 6.60 -0.87
N THR A 120 2.83 7.43 -0.37
CA THR A 120 3.71 7.09 0.76
C THR A 120 4.07 8.35 1.53
N TYR A 121 4.19 8.21 2.84
CA TYR A 121 4.67 9.28 3.74
C TYR A 121 6.07 8.98 4.28
N ASP A 122 6.58 7.75 4.07
CA ASP A 122 7.98 7.41 4.32
C ASP A 122 8.72 7.28 2.96
N PRO A 123 9.65 8.21 2.62
CA PRO A 123 10.33 8.23 1.33
C PRO A 123 11.53 7.29 1.23
N SER A 124 11.79 6.47 2.23
CA SER A 124 13.02 5.65 2.30
C SER A 124 13.10 4.63 1.16
N LEU A 125 12.07 3.84 0.94
CA LEU A 125 12.02 2.82 -0.13
C LEU A 125 11.29 3.29 -1.38
N VAL A 126 10.30 4.18 -1.21
CA VAL A 126 9.48 4.72 -2.28
C VAL A 126 9.43 6.23 -2.16
N ASN A 127 9.54 6.94 -3.27
CA ASN A 127 9.39 8.39 -3.30
C ASN A 127 8.87 8.85 -4.67
N ALA A 128 8.19 9.98 -4.71
CA ALA A 128 7.66 10.54 -5.95
C ALA A 128 7.91 12.05 -6.05
N ALA A 129 8.11 12.51 -7.27
CA ALA A 129 8.20 13.92 -7.61
C ALA A 129 7.38 14.19 -8.87
N LEU A 130 6.62 15.29 -8.90
CA LEU A 130 5.76 15.66 -10.00
C LEU A 130 6.07 17.05 -10.53
N SER A 131 5.89 17.21 -11.83
CA SER A 131 5.87 18.51 -12.53
C SER A 131 4.64 18.57 -13.43
N GLY A 132 3.87 19.65 -13.32
CA GLY A 132 2.74 19.95 -14.24
C GLY A 132 3.17 20.40 -15.63
N ARG A 133 4.44 20.20 -16.01
CA ARG A 133 5.02 20.55 -17.31
C ARG A 133 5.61 19.32 -17.97
N SER A 134 5.51 19.25 -19.29
CA SER A 134 6.26 18.28 -20.09
C SER A 134 7.69 18.76 -20.27
N THR A 135 8.66 17.99 -19.78
CA THR A 135 10.10 18.24 -19.99
C THR A 135 10.69 17.23 -20.96
N ALA A 136 11.70 17.62 -21.74
CA ALA A 136 12.26 16.77 -22.82
C ALA A 136 12.96 15.52 -22.28
N LEU A 137 13.68 15.60 -21.16
CA LEU A 137 14.25 14.48 -20.42
C LEU A 137 14.08 14.74 -18.94
N PRO A 138 13.78 13.69 -18.16
CA PRO A 138 13.63 13.86 -16.74
C PRO A 138 15.00 14.13 -16.11
N GLN A 139 15.17 15.34 -15.62
CA GLN A 139 16.21 15.64 -14.64
C GLN A 139 15.49 16.12 -13.39
N LEU A 140 15.69 15.40 -12.29
CA LEU A 140 15.26 15.88 -10.98
C LEU A 140 16.04 17.17 -10.69
N THR A 141 15.35 18.29 -10.82
CA THR A 141 15.89 19.59 -10.42
C THR A 141 15.19 20.06 -9.15
N ALA A 142 15.74 21.04 -8.47
CA ALA A 142 15.14 21.67 -7.28
C ALA A 142 13.72 22.25 -7.55
N ARG A 143 13.29 22.31 -8.78
CA ARG A 143 11.93 22.77 -9.20
C ARG A 143 10.88 21.66 -9.13
N TRP A 144 11.26 20.39 -8.96
CA TRP A 144 10.33 19.29 -8.82
C TRP A 144 9.73 19.31 -7.42
N GLN A 145 8.41 19.36 -7.36
CA GLN A 145 7.71 19.22 -6.07
C GLN A 145 7.77 17.75 -5.65
N GLN A 146 8.40 17.48 -4.53
CA GLN A 146 8.25 16.19 -3.88
C GLN A 146 6.78 15.99 -3.49
N ARG A 147 6.25 14.83 -3.82
CA ARG A 147 4.86 14.47 -3.54
C ARG A 147 4.82 13.18 -2.75
N LYS A 148 3.79 13.08 -1.92
CA LYS A 148 3.47 11.85 -1.18
C LYS A 148 2.69 10.85 -2.04
N SER A 149 2.30 11.21 -3.27
CA SER A 149 1.47 10.41 -4.17
C SER A 149 1.98 10.44 -5.60
N TRP A 150 1.66 9.39 -6.35
CA TRP A 150 1.90 9.26 -7.79
C TRP A 150 0.72 8.57 -8.45
N PHE A 151 0.69 8.54 -9.78
CA PHE A 151 -0.43 8.06 -10.58
C PHE A 151 -0.02 6.88 -11.46
N ASN A 152 -0.90 5.90 -11.61
CA ASN A 152 -0.91 4.87 -12.64
C ASN A 152 0.30 3.92 -12.69
N LEU A 153 1.35 4.10 -11.91
CA LEU A 153 2.43 3.15 -11.75
C LEU A 153 2.14 2.27 -10.53
N ALA A 154 1.79 1.00 -10.78
CA ALA A 154 1.48 0.06 -9.71
C ALA A 154 2.71 -0.70 -9.21
N GLY A 155 3.70 -0.95 -10.09
CA GLY A 155 4.90 -1.67 -9.72
C GLY A 155 5.60 -2.34 -10.89
N PHE A 156 6.31 -3.41 -10.62
CA PHE A 156 7.02 -4.18 -11.64
C PHE A 156 7.30 -5.62 -11.18
N ARG A 157 7.51 -6.48 -12.16
CA ARG A 157 7.97 -7.84 -11.96
C ARG A 157 9.31 -8.08 -12.66
N VAL A 158 10.07 -9.03 -12.16
CA VAL A 158 11.38 -9.40 -12.65
C VAL A 158 11.40 -10.84 -13.17
N TRP A 159 12.24 -11.09 -14.17
CA TRP A 159 12.48 -12.43 -14.70
C TRP A 159 13.64 -13.06 -13.95
N ARG A 160 13.39 -14.14 -13.22
CA ARG A 160 14.40 -14.80 -12.39
C ARG A 160 14.21 -16.33 -12.36
N ALA A 161 15.25 -17.06 -11.98
CA ALA A 161 15.22 -18.51 -11.96
C ALA A 161 14.43 -19.08 -10.77
N LYS A 162 14.55 -18.45 -9.60
CA LYS A 162 13.99 -18.93 -8.33
C LYS A 162 12.71 -18.19 -8.00
N GLN A 163 11.65 -18.93 -7.66
CA GLN A 163 10.45 -18.34 -7.05
C GLN A 163 10.76 -17.82 -5.66
N ALA A 164 10.06 -16.79 -5.25
CA ALA A 164 10.18 -16.18 -3.94
C ALA A 164 8.84 -16.18 -3.20
N PRO A 165 8.83 -16.45 -1.89
CA PRO A 165 7.65 -16.23 -1.09
C PRO A 165 7.25 -14.75 -1.13
N LEU A 166 5.94 -14.51 -1.05
CA LEU A 166 5.34 -13.19 -1.08
C LEU A 166 4.85 -12.80 0.31
N VAL A 167 5.24 -11.63 0.78
CA VAL A 167 4.63 -10.93 1.90
C VAL A 167 3.66 -9.89 1.35
N GLU A 168 2.40 -9.96 1.75
CA GLU A 168 1.38 -8.98 1.43
C GLU A 168 1.05 -8.14 2.66
N LEU A 169 1.20 -6.84 2.55
CA LEU A 169 0.74 -5.87 3.54
C LEU A 169 -0.63 -5.37 3.09
N ALA A 170 -1.67 -5.68 3.85
CA ALA A 170 -3.05 -5.39 3.53
C ALA A 170 -3.73 -4.60 4.66
N GLY A 171 -4.89 -4.03 4.37
CA GLY A 171 -5.68 -3.30 5.37
C GLY A 171 -5.99 -1.87 4.97
N ASP A 172 -5.71 -0.94 5.88
CA ASP A 172 -6.15 0.44 5.80
C ASP A 172 -4.98 1.46 5.74
N SER A 173 -5.25 2.71 6.13
CA SER A 173 -4.28 3.81 6.09
C SER A 173 -3.03 3.59 6.94
N LEU A 174 -3.08 2.78 8.00
CA LEU A 174 -1.88 2.46 8.81
C LEU A 174 -0.83 1.74 7.98
N ILE A 175 -1.25 1.01 6.96
CA ILE A 175 -0.36 0.36 5.99
C ILE A 175 -0.16 1.24 4.75
N GLU A 176 -1.24 1.73 4.10
CA GLU A 176 -1.13 2.45 2.82
C GLU A 176 -0.21 3.67 2.92
N THR A 177 -0.20 4.39 4.05
CA THR A 177 0.64 5.58 4.26
C THR A 177 2.14 5.33 4.17
N GLY A 178 2.58 4.07 4.21
CA GLY A 178 3.95 3.69 3.88
C GLY A 178 4.91 3.57 5.05
N MET A 179 4.58 4.05 6.27
CA MET A 179 5.48 3.97 7.43
C MET A 179 5.75 2.51 7.83
N VAL A 180 4.70 1.71 7.96
CA VAL A 180 4.83 0.27 8.26
C VAL A 180 5.46 -0.48 7.10
N PRO A 181 5.02 -0.32 5.82
CA PRO A 181 5.69 -0.92 4.68
C PRO A 181 7.16 -0.59 4.55
N ALA A 182 7.57 0.65 4.85
CA ALA A 182 8.98 1.03 4.83
C ALA A 182 9.79 0.31 5.92
N ALA A 183 9.24 0.17 7.13
CA ALA A 183 9.89 -0.56 8.22
C ALA A 183 10.00 -2.07 7.92
N VAL A 184 8.89 -2.69 7.49
CA VAL A 184 8.88 -4.11 7.07
C VAL A 184 9.81 -4.33 5.88
N GLY A 185 9.76 -3.45 4.88
CA GLY A 185 10.62 -3.56 3.69
C GLY A 185 12.10 -3.46 4.03
N ARG A 186 12.52 -2.53 4.90
CA ARG A 186 13.91 -2.45 5.38
C ARG A 186 14.34 -3.74 6.10
N HIS A 187 13.47 -4.28 6.95
CA HIS A 187 13.74 -5.55 7.63
C HIS A 187 13.92 -6.69 6.62
N LEU A 188 13.02 -6.84 5.65
CA LEU A 188 13.14 -7.89 4.62
C LEU A 188 14.39 -7.71 3.75
N LEU A 189 14.78 -6.49 3.41
CA LEU A 189 16.01 -6.22 2.66
C LEU A 189 17.28 -6.49 3.49
N THR A 190 17.21 -6.44 4.82
CA THR A 190 18.34 -6.74 5.70
C THR A 190 18.45 -8.25 5.96
N GLU A 191 17.35 -8.90 6.35
CA GLU A 191 17.37 -10.29 6.81
C GLU A 191 17.12 -11.31 5.69
N PHE A 192 16.41 -10.90 4.62
CA PHE A 192 15.97 -11.78 3.52
C PHE A 192 16.27 -11.17 2.14
N LEU A 193 17.41 -10.49 1.99
CA LEU A 193 17.79 -9.83 0.73
C LEU A 193 17.65 -10.79 -0.46
N ASP A 194 16.90 -10.37 -1.47
CA ASP A 194 16.64 -11.14 -2.71
C ASP A 194 15.91 -12.49 -2.49
N GLN A 195 15.29 -12.69 -1.35
CA GLN A 195 14.63 -13.96 -1.01
C GLN A 195 13.11 -13.83 -0.90
N VAL A 196 12.59 -12.65 -0.56
CA VAL A 196 11.18 -12.41 -0.27
C VAL A 196 10.67 -11.22 -1.05
N ALA A 197 9.51 -11.38 -1.71
CA ALA A 197 8.80 -10.27 -2.34
C ALA A 197 7.92 -9.53 -1.35
N LEU A 198 7.71 -8.23 -1.55
CA LEU A 198 6.79 -7.41 -0.75
C LEU A 198 5.82 -6.67 -1.66
N ILE A 199 4.52 -6.74 -1.32
CA ILE A 199 3.48 -5.92 -1.93
C ILE A 199 2.66 -5.19 -0.86
N ASN A 200 2.13 -4.04 -1.24
CA ASN A 200 1.20 -3.26 -0.44
C ASN A 200 -0.16 -3.20 -1.15
N THR A 201 -1.18 -3.82 -0.56
CA THR A 201 -2.55 -3.84 -1.07
C THR A 201 -3.53 -3.09 -0.17
N ALA A 202 -3.02 -2.32 0.79
CA ALA A 202 -3.85 -1.54 1.69
C ALA A 202 -4.50 -0.34 0.99
N ILE A 203 -5.69 0.04 1.47
CA ILE A 203 -6.47 1.18 0.98
C ILE A 203 -6.93 2.00 2.20
N SER A 204 -6.57 3.27 2.23
CA SER A 204 -6.97 4.20 3.30
C SER A 204 -8.49 4.25 3.46
N GLY A 205 -8.95 4.17 4.71
CA GLY A 205 -10.38 4.15 5.03
C GLY A 205 -11.06 2.79 4.85
N SER A 206 -10.39 1.79 4.26
CA SER A 206 -10.98 0.46 4.09
C SER A 206 -11.33 -0.17 5.44
N GLN A 207 -12.48 -0.81 5.50
CA GLN A 207 -12.98 -1.57 6.64
C GLN A 207 -12.69 -3.06 6.46
N LEU A 208 -12.79 -3.84 7.52
CA LEU A 208 -12.76 -5.31 7.43
C LEU A 208 -14.04 -5.83 6.78
N LEU A 209 -15.21 -5.34 7.24
CA LEU A 209 -16.53 -5.95 7.00
C LEU A 209 -17.31 -5.33 5.85
N ARG A 210 -17.18 -4.01 5.62
CA ARG A 210 -18.11 -3.26 4.76
C ARG A 210 -17.37 -2.52 3.67
N ASP A 211 -17.92 -2.59 2.47
CA ASP A 211 -17.47 -1.77 1.35
C ASP A 211 -17.79 -0.29 1.60
N ALA A 212 -17.03 0.59 0.97
CA ALA A 212 -17.21 2.03 1.08
C ALA A 212 -18.61 2.48 0.63
N THR A 213 -19.11 3.52 1.29
CA THR A 213 -20.38 4.14 0.92
C THR A 213 -20.13 5.42 0.13
N ALA A 214 -20.98 5.71 -0.85
CA ALA A 214 -20.91 6.93 -1.65
C ALA A 214 -21.61 8.14 -0.99
N THR A 215 -21.75 8.16 0.34
CA THR A 215 -22.49 9.23 1.05
C THR A 215 -21.76 10.58 0.98
N THR A 216 -20.43 10.57 0.91
CA THR A 216 -19.60 11.76 0.66
C THR A 216 -18.47 11.41 -0.29
N PRO A 217 -17.88 12.41 -1.02
CA PRO A 217 -16.72 12.15 -1.89
C PRO A 217 -15.55 11.47 -1.19
N LEU A 218 -15.26 11.83 0.05
CA LEU A 218 -14.18 11.21 0.81
C LEU A 218 -14.49 9.74 1.13
N LEU A 219 -15.68 9.43 1.64
CA LEU A 219 -16.05 8.05 1.99
C LEU A 219 -16.09 7.14 0.75
N ALA A 220 -16.44 7.68 -0.42
CA ALA A 220 -16.43 6.94 -1.68
C ALA A 220 -15.03 6.49 -2.13
N THR A 221 -13.94 7.10 -1.61
CA THR A 221 -12.57 6.69 -1.94
C THR A 221 -12.04 5.53 -1.10
N PHE A 222 -12.77 5.09 -0.05
CA PHE A 222 -12.30 4.10 0.92
C PHE A 222 -12.33 2.64 0.41
N GLY A 223 -12.86 2.44 -0.80
CA GLY A 223 -12.80 1.17 -1.52
C GLY A 223 -13.61 0.04 -0.88
N ASP A 224 -13.43 -1.15 -1.42
CA ASP A 224 -14.08 -2.35 -0.92
C ASP A 224 -13.47 -2.80 0.41
N SER A 225 -14.24 -3.55 1.18
CA SER A 225 -13.80 -4.16 2.44
C SER A 225 -12.60 -5.10 2.22
N LEU A 226 -11.81 -5.29 3.26
CA LEU A 226 -10.67 -6.20 3.16
C LEU A 226 -11.14 -7.63 2.83
N LEU A 227 -12.23 -8.09 3.42
CA LEU A 227 -12.81 -9.41 3.11
C LEU A 227 -13.17 -9.54 1.63
N HIS A 228 -13.82 -8.53 1.06
CA HIS A 228 -14.17 -8.51 -0.36
C HIS A 228 -12.90 -8.57 -1.23
N ARG A 229 -11.90 -7.72 -0.94
CA ARG A 229 -10.65 -7.66 -1.71
C ARG A 229 -9.85 -8.95 -1.63
N VAL A 230 -9.74 -9.58 -0.46
CA VAL A 230 -9.01 -10.84 -0.28
C VAL A 230 -9.71 -12.00 -0.97
N ALA A 231 -11.04 -12.07 -0.92
CA ALA A 231 -11.81 -13.10 -1.61
C ALA A 231 -11.61 -13.09 -3.14
N HIS A 232 -11.32 -11.92 -3.72
CA HIS A 232 -11.13 -11.73 -5.17
C HIS A 232 -9.67 -11.46 -5.55
N SER A 233 -8.73 -11.57 -4.59
CA SER A 233 -7.32 -11.28 -4.81
C SER A 233 -6.66 -12.30 -5.73
N PRO A 234 -5.86 -11.86 -6.72
CA PRO A 234 -5.02 -12.76 -7.50
C PRO A 234 -3.76 -13.19 -6.76
N TRP A 235 -3.45 -12.52 -5.64
CA TRP A 235 -2.23 -12.78 -4.87
C TRP A 235 -2.34 -14.05 -4.04
N ARG A 236 -1.20 -14.72 -3.86
CA ARG A 236 -1.05 -15.93 -3.04
C ARG A 236 0.13 -15.72 -2.09
N PRO A 237 -0.03 -14.87 -1.07
CA PRO A 237 1.06 -14.58 -0.15
C PRO A 237 1.38 -15.79 0.74
N LYS A 238 2.66 -16.00 1.03
CA LYS A 238 3.08 -16.89 2.13
C LYS A 238 2.67 -16.30 3.48
N VAL A 239 2.71 -14.97 3.60
CA VAL A 239 2.25 -14.21 4.78
C VAL A 239 1.43 -13.02 4.33
N MET A 240 0.21 -12.86 4.86
CA MET A 240 -0.55 -11.62 4.80
C MET A 240 -0.49 -10.94 6.16
N VAL A 241 0.08 -9.75 6.23
CA VAL A 241 -0.02 -8.85 7.38
C VAL A 241 -1.23 -7.95 7.17
N ALA A 242 -2.24 -8.08 8.02
CA ALA A 242 -3.51 -7.36 7.86
C ALA A 242 -3.76 -6.40 9.04
N SER A 243 -3.54 -5.10 8.81
CA SER A 243 -3.97 -4.03 9.75
C SER A 243 -5.36 -3.57 9.36
N THR A 244 -6.37 -3.98 10.13
CA THR A 244 -7.78 -3.75 9.81
C THR A 244 -8.68 -3.78 11.05
N GLY A 245 -9.96 -3.44 10.91
CA GLY A 245 -10.95 -3.43 11.99
C GLY A 245 -11.06 -2.08 12.71
N GLY A 246 -10.03 -1.24 12.61
CA GLY A 246 -10.07 0.10 13.21
C GLY A 246 -11.10 1.02 12.56
N ASN A 247 -11.21 0.96 11.25
CA ASN A 247 -12.18 1.74 10.48
C ASN A 247 -13.61 1.21 10.62
N ASP A 248 -13.80 -0.05 10.95
CA ASP A 248 -15.12 -0.61 11.30
C ASP A 248 -15.69 0.04 12.56
N LEU A 249 -14.84 0.59 13.43
CA LEU A 249 -15.22 1.33 14.63
C LEU A 249 -15.27 2.85 14.42
N LEU A 250 -14.61 3.36 13.37
CA LEU A 250 -14.50 4.80 13.10
C LEU A 250 -15.48 5.31 12.04
N ILE A 251 -15.59 4.59 10.91
CA ILE A 251 -16.32 5.05 9.72
C ILE A 251 -17.84 4.97 9.85
N PRO A 252 -18.46 3.89 10.40
CA PRO A 252 -19.89 3.76 10.42
C PRO A 252 -20.63 4.96 11.05
N PRO A 253 -20.21 5.51 12.21
CA PRO A 253 -20.86 6.70 12.76
C PRO A 253 -20.76 7.93 11.86
N LEU A 254 -19.63 8.10 11.14
CA LEU A 254 -19.46 9.20 10.19
C LEU A 254 -20.35 9.06 8.95
N ALA A 255 -20.71 7.82 8.61
CA ALA A 255 -21.61 7.47 7.51
C ALA A 255 -23.10 7.36 7.96
N GLY A 256 -23.41 7.68 9.22
CA GLY A 256 -24.76 7.51 9.78
C GLY A 256 -25.20 6.05 9.95
N GLN A 257 -24.23 5.14 10.06
CA GLN A 257 -24.45 3.69 10.22
C GLN A 257 -24.17 3.24 11.66
N PRO A 258 -24.79 2.14 12.13
CA PRO A 258 -24.49 1.56 13.43
C PRO A 258 -23.09 0.94 13.43
N LEU A 259 -22.42 0.97 14.60
CA LEU A 259 -21.23 0.19 14.84
C LEU A 259 -21.51 -1.31 14.69
N PRO A 260 -20.53 -2.10 14.21
CA PRO A 260 -20.67 -3.55 14.23
C PRO A 260 -20.71 -4.08 15.66
N THR A 261 -21.27 -5.26 15.82
CA THR A 261 -21.18 -6.03 17.06
C THR A 261 -19.80 -6.68 17.17
N ILE A 262 -19.39 -7.04 18.39
CA ILE A 262 -18.16 -7.79 18.59
C ILE A 262 -18.16 -9.12 17.83
N LYS A 263 -19.31 -9.80 17.77
CA LYS A 263 -19.46 -11.06 17.05
C LYS A 263 -19.25 -10.91 15.54
N GLU A 264 -19.74 -9.84 14.93
CA GLU A 264 -19.51 -9.55 13.50
C GLU A 264 -18.01 -9.35 13.23
N LEU A 265 -17.31 -8.57 14.09
CA LEU A 265 -15.86 -8.37 13.96
C LEU A 265 -15.08 -9.68 14.13
N GLN A 266 -15.37 -10.47 15.15
CA GLN A 266 -14.76 -11.78 15.37
C GLN A 266 -14.97 -12.70 14.16
N THR A 267 -16.22 -12.78 13.65
CA THR A 267 -16.54 -13.59 12.46
C THR A 267 -15.76 -13.09 11.25
N GLY A 268 -15.62 -11.77 11.07
CA GLY A 268 -14.83 -11.19 9.98
C GLY A 268 -13.36 -11.57 10.03
N PHE A 269 -12.73 -11.55 11.20
CA PHE A 269 -11.33 -11.98 11.34
C PHE A 269 -11.15 -13.49 11.13
N MET A 270 -12.09 -14.31 11.60
CA MET A 270 -12.07 -15.76 11.33
C MET A 270 -12.22 -16.06 9.84
N GLU A 271 -13.08 -15.30 9.14
CA GLU A 271 -13.25 -15.43 7.69
C GLU A 271 -11.99 -14.96 6.94
N LEU A 272 -11.34 -13.89 7.39
CA LEU A 272 -10.07 -13.43 6.82
C LEU A 272 -8.99 -14.52 6.94
N ASP A 273 -8.84 -15.12 8.12
CA ASP A 273 -7.91 -16.22 8.34
C ASP A 273 -8.20 -17.41 7.42
N ARG A 274 -9.48 -17.79 7.32
CA ARG A 274 -9.93 -18.87 6.41
C ARG A 274 -9.57 -18.58 4.94
N LEU A 275 -9.81 -17.36 4.47
CA LEU A 275 -9.52 -16.96 3.08
C LEU A 275 -8.01 -16.99 2.80
N VAL A 276 -7.19 -16.50 3.73
CA VAL A 276 -5.73 -16.52 3.59
C VAL A 276 -5.22 -17.98 3.60
N ALA A 277 -5.69 -18.80 4.54
CA ALA A 277 -5.30 -20.21 4.65
C ALA A 277 -5.72 -21.03 3.41
N GLN A 278 -6.87 -20.75 2.81
CA GLN A 278 -7.30 -21.41 1.56
C GLN A 278 -6.35 -21.14 0.38
N ASN A 279 -5.64 -20.02 0.41
CA ASN A 279 -4.62 -19.66 -0.56
C ASN A 279 -3.21 -20.18 -0.18
N GLY A 280 -3.10 -20.99 0.88
CA GLY A 280 -1.83 -21.54 1.37
C GLY A 280 -0.97 -20.57 2.17
N GLY A 281 -1.51 -19.40 2.52
CA GLY A 281 -0.83 -18.37 3.30
C GLY A 281 -1.08 -18.46 4.80
N ALA A 282 -0.28 -17.74 5.57
CA ALA A 282 -0.49 -17.48 7.00
C ALA A 282 -0.94 -16.03 7.20
N LEU A 283 -1.93 -15.84 8.07
CA LEU A 283 -2.38 -14.52 8.47
C LEU A 283 -1.54 -14.01 9.65
N LEU A 284 -1.25 -12.71 9.68
CA LEU A 284 -0.64 -12.00 10.80
C LEU A 284 -1.40 -10.70 11.03
N VAL A 285 -2.00 -10.53 12.21
CA VAL A 285 -2.85 -9.38 12.56
C VAL A 285 -2.26 -8.65 13.76
N PRO A 286 -1.78 -7.40 13.59
CA PRO A 286 -1.51 -6.54 14.73
C PRO A 286 -2.83 -6.20 15.44
N THR A 287 -2.84 -6.22 16.78
CA THR A 287 -3.98 -5.69 17.55
C THR A 287 -4.28 -4.24 17.16
N LEU A 288 -5.51 -3.81 17.33
CA LEU A 288 -5.90 -2.43 17.03
C LEU A 288 -5.17 -1.47 17.98
N GLY A 289 -4.29 -0.65 17.44
CA GLY A 289 -3.47 0.29 18.18
C GLY A 289 -4.28 1.29 19.03
N PRO A 290 -3.65 1.89 20.03
CA PRO A 290 -4.25 2.98 20.79
C PRO A 290 -4.51 4.17 19.88
N LYS A 291 -5.49 4.99 20.23
CA LYS A 291 -5.80 6.23 19.53
C LYS A 291 -5.79 7.36 20.54
N ARG A 292 -5.29 8.50 20.13
CA ARG A 292 -5.41 9.75 20.90
C ARG A 292 -6.43 10.60 20.16
N THR A 293 -7.69 10.50 20.54
CA THR A 293 -8.72 11.31 19.92
C THR A 293 -8.95 12.57 20.76
N SER A 294 -9.06 13.72 20.13
CA SER A 294 -9.68 14.86 20.77
C SER A 294 -11.14 14.50 21.06
N GLN A 295 -11.51 14.42 22.30
CA GLN A 295 -12.84 14.01 22.77
C GLN A 295 -14.01 14.80 22.10
N ALA A 296 -13.71 16.00 21.59
CA ALA A 296 -14.71 16.88 20.99
C ALA A 296 -15.29 16.38 19.66
N ALA A 297 -14.58 15.52 18.90
CA ALA A 297 -15.00 15.16 17.55
C ALA A 297 -15.97 13.95 17.48
N TYR A 298 -15.98 13.08 18.49
CA TYR A 298 -16.66 11.78 18.39
C TYR A 298 -17.74 11.47 19.45
N GLY A 299 -17.89 12.29 20.49
CA GLY A 299 -18.97 12.18 21.47
C GLY A 299 -19.13 10.79 22.12
N ALA A 300 -20.37 10.42 22.49
CA ALA A 300 -20.71 9.16 23.15
C ALA A 300 -20.41 7.90 22.28
N GLY A 301 -20.40 8.05 20.96
CA GLY A 301 -20.07 6.96 20.02
C GLY A 301 -18.65 6.46 20.18
N GLN A 302 -17.71 7.33 20.56
CA GLN A 302 -16.33 6.97 20.76
C GLN A 302 -16.09 6.10 21.99
N ALA A 303 -16.77 6.34 23.09
CA ALA A 303 -16.67 5.49 24.28
C ALA A 303 -17.05 4.05 23.94
N ARG A 304 -18.12 3.87 23.15
CA ARG A 304 -18.54 2.53 22.69
C ARG A 304 -17.52 1.91 21.73
N ALA A 305 -16.97 2.68 20.78
CA ALA A 305 -15.93 2.21 19.86
C ALA A 305 -14.66 1.76 20.60
N ASN A 306 -14.24 2.50 21.64
CA ASN A 306 -13.10 2.13 22.46
C ASN A 306 -13.33 0.85 23.27
N LEU A 307 -14.52 0.66 23.82
CA LEU A 307 -14.90 -0.59 24.50
C LEU A 307 -14.82 -1.77 23.54
N LEU A 308 -15.41 -1.64 22.35
CA LEU A 308 -15.35 -2.69 21.31
C LEU A 308 -13.90 -2.97 20.88
N ARG A 309 -13.06 -1.93 20.72
CA ARG A 309 -11.62 -2.10 20.41
C ARG A 309 -10.91 -2.93 21.49
N THR A 310 -11.14 -2.61 22.76
CA THR A 310 -10.52 -3.34 23.87
C THR A 310 -10.99 -4.79 23.92
N GLU A 311 -12.30 -5.02 23.80
CA GLU A 311 -12.89 -6.36 23.79
C GLU A 311 -12.39 -7.18 22.58
N LEU A 312 -12.30 -6.55 21.41
CA LEU A 312 -11.76 -7.18 20.21
C LEU A 312 -10.30 -7.54 20.36
N ASN A 313 -9.46 -6.65 20.92
CA ASN A 313 -8.05 -6.93 21.15
C ASN A 313 -7.85 -8.09 22.14
N GLN A 314 -8.64 -8.17 23.22
CA GLN A 314 -8.62 -9.29 24.14
C GLN A 314 -8.91 -10.61 23.43
N TRP A 315 -9.91 -10.62 22.55
CA TRP A 315 -10.23 -11.80 21.76
C TRP A 315 -9.15 -12.10 20.71
N LEU A 316 -8.66 -11.09 19.98
CA LEU A 316 -7.58 -11.27 18.99
C LEU A 316 -6.38 -11.97 19.63
N LEU A 317 -5.95 -11.56 20.82
CA LEU A 317 -4.80 -12.16 21.52
C LEU A 317 -5.01 -13.64 21.91
N THR A 318 -6.21 -14.17 21.80
CA THR A 318 -6.47 -15.61 21.90
C THR A 318 -6.29 -16.34 20.57
N GLN A 319 -6.09 -15.61 19.46
CA GLN A 319 -5.97 -16.20 18.13
C GLN A 319 -4.48 -16.40 17.77
N PRO A 320 -4.14 -17.50 17.06
CA PRO A 320 -2.73 -17.83 16.76
C PRO A 320 -2.07 -16.85 15.77
N TYR A 321 -2.85 -16.08 15.04
CA TYR A 321 -2.39 -15.12 14.06
C TYR A 321 -2.21 -13.68 14.58
N ALA A 322 -2.58 -13.41 15.83
CA ALA A 322 -2.51 -12.06 16.38
C ALA A 322 -1.16 -11.75 17.03
N VAL A 323 -0.77 -10.47 16.94
CA VAL A 323 0.40 -9.91 17.62
C VAL A 323 -0.02 -8.66 18.38
N ASP A 324 0.36 -8.60 19.67
CA ASP A 324 0.15 -7.39 20.45
C ASP A 324 1.11 -6.28 20.02
N VAL A 325 0.54 -5.16 19.55
CA VAL A 325 1.28 -3.93 19.23
C VAL A 325 0.88 -2.78 20.15
N THR A 326 -0.09 -2.99 21.04
CA THR A 326 -0.65 -1.92 21.87
C THR A 326 0.41 -1.36 22.80
N SER A 327 1.19 -2.21 23.46
CA SER A 327 2.25 -1.81 24.40
C SER A 327 3.38 -1.04 23.72
N SER A 328 3.67 -1.34 22.44
CA SER A 328 4.73 -0.66 21.66
C SER A 328 4.31 0.73 21.17
N LEU A 329 3.02 1.03 21.16
CA LEU A 329 2.46 2.26 20.62
C LEU A 329 1.83 3.16 21.68
N ALA A 330 1.59 2.65 22.89
CA ALA A 330 0.89 3.38 23.94
C ALA A 330 1.84 4.16 24.86
N ASP A 331 1.36 5.31 25.33
CA ASP A 331 1.93 6.01 26.48
C ASP A 331 1.46 5.35 27.79
N GLU A 332 1.96 5.86 28.94
CA GLU A 332 1.60 5.36 30.28
C GLU A 332 0.09 5.43 30.59
N ALA A 333 -0.65 6.31 29.91
CA ALA A 333 -2.10 6.45 30.06
C ALA A 333 -2.88 5.56 29.09
N GLY A 334 -2.21 4.79 28.23
CA GLY A 334 -2.83 3.88 27.26
C GLY A 334 -3.31 4.56 25.97
N TYR A 335 -2.88 5.81 25.70
CA TYR A 335 -3.13 6.51 24.45
C TYR A 335 -1.96 6.35 23.48
N LEU A 336 -2.19 6.69 22.21
CA LEU A 336 -1.11 6.73 21.22
C LEU A 336 0.00 7.68 21.70
N ALA A 337 1.21 7.15 21.87
CA ALA A 337 2.35 7.92 22.33
C ALA A 337 2.69 9.05 21.34
N ALA A 338 3.12 10.20 21.85
CA ALA A 338 3.32 11.40 21.04
C ALA A 338 4.38 11.24 19.94
N ASP A 339 5.41 10.45 20.16
CA ASP A 339 6.45 10.12 19.18
C ASP A 339 5.99 9.08 18.14
N CYS A 340 4.98 8.28 18.49
CA CYS A 340 4.33 7.35 17.57
C CYS A 340 3.24 8.00 16.70
N ASP A 341 2.77 9.20 17.06
CA ASP A 341 1.70 9.93 16.39
C ASP A 341 2.23 10.75 15.21
N PHE A 342 1.56 10.64 14.06
CA PHE A 342 1.82 11.49 12.89
C PHE A 342 1.42 12.97 13.12
N GLY A 343 0.65 13.24 14.15
CA GLY A 343 0.15 14.56 14.53
C GLY A 343 -1.36 14.74 14.34
N ASP A 344 -2.08 13.68 14.01
CA ASP A 344 -3.54 13.67 13.83
C ASP A 344 -4.27 12.78 14.86
N ASN A 345 -3.53 12.22 15.82
CA ASN A 345 -4.02 11.32 16.87
C ASN A 345 -4.59 9.98 16.38
N LEU A 346 -4.27 9.59 15.17
CA LEU A 346 -4.79 8.39 14.51
C LEU A 346 -3.70 7.62 13.76
N HIS A 347 -2.96 8.29 12.89
CA HIS A 347 -1.96 7.68 12.04
C HIS A 347 -0.59 7.65 12.71
N LEU A 348 0.23 6.70 12.29
CA LEU A 348 1.55 6.51 12.86
C LEU A 348 2.58 7.45 12.22
N SER A 349 3.47 7.99 13.04
CA SER A 349 4.71 8.61 12.58
C SER A 349 5.63 7.54 11.96
N PRO A 350 6.75 7.91 11.30
CA PRO A 350 7.75 6.94 10.88
C PRO A 350 8.27 6.08 12.04
N TYR A 351 8.43 6.66 13.24
CA TYR A 351 8.81 5.93 14.45
C TYR A 351 7.71 4.97 14.89
N GLY A 352 6.45 5.41 14.98
CA GLY A 352 5.32 4.55 15.32
C GLY A 352 5.13 3.40 14.33
N GLY A 353 5.32 3.65 13.02
CA GLY A 353 5.33 2.60 12.00
C GLY A 353 6.44 1.58 12.20
N GLN A 354 7.63 2.02 12.65
CA GLN A 354 8.72 1.15 13.01
C GLN A 354 8.40 0.31 14.26
N GLN A 355 7.83 0.90 15.30
CA GLN A 355 7.44 0.19 16.52
C GLN A 355 6.40 -0.91 16.23
N LEU A 356 5.37 -0.59 15.44
CA LEU A 356 4.37 -1.57 15.02
C LEU A 356 5.03 -2.72 14.24
N ALA A 357 5.89 -2.41 13.28
CA ALA A 357 6.57 -3.41 12.47
C ALA A 357 7.49 -4.31 13.32
N GLN A 358 8.28 -3.72 14.22
CA GLN A 358 9.19 -4.47 15.12
C GLN A 358 8.45 -5.48 15.99
N ALA A 359 7.26 -5.15 16.49
CA ALA A 359 6.46 -6.09 17.26
C ALA A 359 6.08 -7.35 16.45
N MET A 360 6.03 -7.27 15.13
CA MET A 360 5.66 -8.37 14.25
C MET A 360 6.86 -9.18 13.72
N PHE A 361 8.10 -8.66 13.74
CA PHE A 361 9.24 -9.26 13.04
C PHE A 361 9.51 -10.70 13.46
N ALA A 362 9.55 -10.99 14.75
CA ALA A 362 9.83 -12.35 15.23
C ALA A 362 8.83 -13.38 14.66
N ARG A 363 7.55 -13.02 14.58
CA ARG A 363 6.52 -13.90 14.04
C ARG A 363 6.58 -13.99 12.52
N LEU A 364 6.83 -12.87 11.85
CA LEU A 364 7.03 -12.80 10.41
C LEU A 364 8.19 -13.68 9.97
N ASP A 365 9.34 -13.55 10.64
CA ASP A 365 10.54 -14.31 10.35
C ASP A 365 10.33 -15.81 10.57
N GLN A 366 9.67 -16.18 11.68
CA GLN A 366 9.30 -17.57 11.93
C GLN A 366 8.47 -18.18 10.81
N ILE A 367 7.48 -17.43 10.26
CA ILE A 367 6.64 -17.93 9.16
C ILE A 367 7.45 -18.02 7.86
N LEU A 368 8.34 -17.05 7.60
CA LEU A 368 9.15 -17.03 6.39
C LEU A 368 10.22 -18.13 6.37
N GLN A 369 10.78 -18.50 7.52
CA GLN A 369 11.81 -19.53 7.67
C GLN A 369 11.25 -20.96 7.71
N ASN A 370 9.98 -21.14 8.10
CA ASN A 370 9.34 -22.44 8.05
C ASN A 370 9.03 -22.79 6.58
N GLU A 371 9.56 -23.93 6.10
CA GLU A 371 9.30 -24.48 4.75
C GLU A 371 7.84 -24.92 4.54
#